data_e1283c7192d27319105d74b6e9677dc9
#
_entry.id   e1283c7192d27319105d74b6e9677dc9
#
_cell.length_a   1.000
_cell.length_b   1.000
_cell.length_c   1.000
_cell.angle_alpha   90.00
_cell.angle_beta   90.00
_cell.angle_gamma   90.00
#
_symmetry.space_group_name_H-M   'P 1'
#
loop_
_entity.id
_entity.type
_entity.pdbx_description
1 polymer ?
#
loop_
_entity_poly.entity_id
_entity_poly.type
_entity_poly.pdbx_seq_one_letter_code
_entity_poly.pdbx_strand_id
1 'polypeptide(L)'
;MFSSSSELQARRKTLSILQDEAKRVLEAARELSETFPALLKNDQEALNKYAESIMKAEDDVENLRRMLTRELAELGPMVINREDVLRAAYDIEEIASYISSAAFRLAGFKLKDFKKTPLLKDLGSVIDLAVEMVYRLNEVVRALTINPSLAIDLTQSIQKIERQVDDQYRALTLKLLSELDSFKEVLVLKDIIERVENMADQCLKAADSITIIALSL
;
A
#
# COMPACT_ATOMS: atom_id res chain seq x y z
N MET A 1 -19.95 -7.91 -33.58
CA MET A 1 -18.81 -8.80 -33.30
C MET A 1 -17.58 -7.93 -33.27
N PHE A 2 -17.08 -7.55 -32.11
CA PHE A 2 -15.80 -6.83 -31.99
C PHE A 2 -14.69 -7.79 -32.37
N SER A 3 -13.63 -7.30 -33.06
CA SER A 3 -12.52 -8.18 -33.40
C SER A 3 -11.75 -8.55 -32.13
N SER A 4 -11.26 -9.77 -32.02
CA SER A 4 -10.42 -10.24 -30.91
C SER A 4 -9.22 -9.32 -30.62
N SER A 5 -8.79 -8.57 -31.63
CA SER A 5 -7.75 -7.53 -31.56
C SER A 5 -8.17 -6.33 -30.70
N SER A 6 -9.43 -5.86 -30.81
CA SER A 6 -9.93 -4.70 -30.05
C SER A 6 -10.08 -5.03 -28.56
N GLU A 7 -10.56 -6.22 -28.24
CA GLU A 7 -10.66 -6.68 -26.84
C GLU A 7 -9.29 -6.82 -26.19
N LEU A 8 -8.32 -7.39 -26.92
CA LEU A 8 -6.95 -7.54 -26.43
C LEU A 8 -6.29 -6.17 -26.17
N GLN A 9 -6.53 -5.20 -27.04
CA GLN A 9 -6.01 -3.85 -26.91
C GLN A 9 -6.65 -3.14 -25.70
N ALA A 10 -7.96 -3.24 -25.55
CA ALA A 10 -8.71 -2.68 -24.42
C ALA A 10 -8.19 -3.24 -23.09
N ARG A 11 -8.03 -4.56 -22.99
CA ARG A 11 -7.49 -5.22 -21.83
C ARG A 11 -6.05 -4.77 -21.51
N ARG A 12 -5.18 -4.70 -22.49
CA ARG A 12 -3.79 -4.22 -22.29
C ARG A 12 -3.77 -2.80 -21.74
N LYS A 13 -4.62 -1.91 -22.25
CA LYS A 13 -4.70 -0.53 -21.80
C LYS A 13 -5.15 -0.43 -20.34
N THR A 14 -6.21 -1.14 -19.95
CA THR A 14 -6.70 -1.13 -18.57
C THR A 14 -5.69 -1.71 -17.58
N LEU A 15 -5.05 -2.83 -17.93
CA LEU A 15 -4.01 -3.42 -17.08
C LEU A 15 -2.75 -2.55 -16.99
N SER A 16 -2.41 -1.78 -18.03
CA SER A 16 -1.29 -0.82 -17.96
C SER A 16 -1.57 0.29 -16.97
N ILE A 17 -2.79 0.84 -16.92
CA ILE A 17 -3.15 1.87 -15.95
C ILE A 17 -3.09 1.31 -14.51
N LEU A 18 -3.59 0.10 -14.30
CA LEU A 18 -3.50 -0.57 -13.01
C LEU A 18 -2.04 -0.80 -12.56
N GLN A 19 -1.13 -1.09 -13.50
CA GLN A 19 0.30 -1.20 -13.22
C GLN A 19 0.92 0.15 -12.85
N ASP A 20 0.56 1.22 -13.54
CA ASP A 20 1.05 2.57 -13.23
C ASP A 20 0.59 3.01 -11.84
N GLU A 21 -0.65 2.67 -11.46
CA GLU A 21 -1.21 2.90 -10.13
C GLU A 21 -0.43 2.14 -9.05
N ALA A 22 -0.24 0.83 -9.20
CA ALA A 22 0.53 0.02 -8.25
C ALA A 22 1.99 0.47 -8.13
N LYS A 23 2.60 0.90 -9.24
CA LYS A 23 3.95 1.47 -9.25
C LYS A 23 4.01 2.77 -8.44
N ARG A 24 3.02 3.65 -8.59
CA ARG A 24 2.98 4.92 -7.86
C ARG A 24 2.81 4.70 -6.36
N VAL A 25 1.99 3.73 -5.96
CA VAL A 25 1.85 3.29 -4.56
C VAL A 25 3.17 2.75 -4.00
N LEU A 26 3.93 1.97 -4.79
CA LEU A 26 5.24 1.48 -4.38
C LEU A 26 6.26 2.62 -4.18
N GLU A 27 6.22 3.66 -5.00
CA GLU A 27 7.06 4.85 -4.81
C GLU A 27 6.73 5.54 -3.48
N ALA A 28 5.45 5.74 -3.16
CA ALA A 28 5.01 6.28 -1.87
C ALA A 28 5.43 5.40 -0.68
N ALA A 29 5.32 4.08 -0.80
CA ALA A 29 5.72 3.16 0.25
C ALA A 29 7.23 3.20 0.53
N ARG A 30 8.07 3.36 -0.49
CA ARG A 30 9.51 3.55 -0.32
C ARG A 30 9.83 4.85 0.42
N GLU A 31 9.14 5.93 0.11
CA GLU A 31 9.30 7.19 0.84
C GLU A 31 8.82 7.06 2.29
N LEU A 32 7.78 6.28 2.58
CA LEU A 32 7.37 5.97 3.95
C LEU A 32 8.48 5.27 4.75
N SER A 33 9.18 4.30 4.16
CA SER A 33 10.35 3.66 4.80
C SER A 33 11.43 4.68 5.19
N GLU A 34 11.66 5.71 4.36
CA GLU A 34 12.65 6.76 4.63
C GLU A 34 12.19 7.76 5.72
N THR A 35 10.89 7.85 6.02
CA THR A 35 10.40 8.73 7.11
C THR A 35 10.90 8.25 8.47
N PHE A 36 11.05 6.95 8.66
CA PHE A 36 11.45 6.41 9.96
C PHE A 36 12.92 6.74 10.34
N PRO A 37 13.93 6.57 9.47
CA PRO A 37 15.26 7.08 9.72
C PRO A 37 15.35 8.59 9.97
N ALA A 38 14.53 9.38 9.27
CA ALA A 38 14.43 10.82 9.47
C ALA A 38 13.85 11.15 10.86
N LEU A 39 12.82 10.41 11.30
CA LEU A 39 12.25 10.52 12.64
C LEU A 39 13.30 10.25 13.73
N LEU A 40 14.09 9.20 13.60
CA LEU A 40 15.15 8.84 14.56
C LEU A 40 16.24 9.93 14.67
N LYS A 41 16.50 10.65 13.57
CA LYS A 41 17.45 11.77 13.52
C LYS A 41 16.86 13.09 13.99
N ASN A 42 15.54 13.15 14.27
CA ASN A 42 14.77 14.39 14.50
C ASN A 42 14.89 15.40 13.31
N ASP A 43 14.98 14.90 12.10
CA ASP A 43 15.06 15.71 10.89
C ASP A 43 13.64 16.08 10.44
N GLN A 44 13.13 17.16 11.02
CA GLN A 44 11.76 17.62 10.77
C GLN A 44 11.58 18.12 9.33
N GLU A 45 12.63 18.65 8.70
CA GLU A 45 12.58 19.11 7.32
C GLU A 45 12.40 17.91 6.36
N ALA A 46 13.20 16.86 6.55
CA ALA A 46 13.05 15.63 5.78
C ALA A 46 11.68 14.96 6.00
N LEU A 47 11.19 14.91 7.25
CA LEU A 47 9.87 14.36 7.55
C LEU A 47 8.74 15.09 6.82
N ASN A 48 8.76 16.42 6.85
CA ASN A 48 7.75 17.22 6.16
C ASN A 48 7.83 17.01 4.64
N LYS A 49 9.04 17.00 4.09
CA LYS A 49 9.25 16.76 2.66
C LYS A 49 8.72 15.40 2.20
N TYR A 50 8.99 14.31 2.96
CA TYR A 50 8.44 12.99 2.65
C TYR A 50 6.91 12.98 2.76
N ALA A 51 6.34 13.55 3.81
CA ALA A 51 4.88 13.60 3.97
C ALA A 51 4.20 14.35 2.82
N GLU A 52 4.75 15.48 2.36
CA GLU A 52 4.24 16.24 1.21
C GLU A 52 4.37 15.45 -0.09
N SER A 53 5.49 14.77 -0.32
CA SER A 53 5.72 13.93 -1.50
C SER A 53 4.76 12.74 -1.55
N ILE A 54 4.55 12.09 -0.41
CA ILE A 54 3.62 10.96 -0.27
C ILE A 54 2.17 11.41 -0.50
N MET A 55 1.77 12.56 0.05
CA MET A 55 0.43 13.12 -0.18
C MET A 55 0.19 13.40 -1.68
N LYS A 56 1.21 13.95 -2.36
CA LYS A 56 1.12 14.13 -3.82
C LYS A 56 1.05 12.80 -4.57
N ALA A 57 1.73 11.77 -4.08
CA ALA A 57 1.64 10.44 -4.68
C ALA A 57 0.23 9.84 -4.50
N GLU A 58 -0.44 10.06 -3.38
CA GLU A 58 -1.85 9.70 -3.15
C GLU A 58 -2.77 10.38 -4.19
N ASP A 59 -2.61 11.70 -4.41
CA ASP A 59 -3.37 12.43 -5.44
C ASP A 59 -3.14 11.85 -6.85
N ASP A 60 -1.89 11.47 -7.17
CA ASP A 60 -1.55 10.87 -8.46
C ASP A 60 -2.23 9.49 -8.62
N VAL A 61 -2.27 8.67 -7.57
CA VAL A 61 -2.95 7.36 -7.54
C VAL A 61 -4.46 7.55 -7.75
N GLU A 62 -5.09 8.49 -7.05
CA GLU A 62 -6.51 8.81 -7.25
C GLU A 62 -6.81 9.22 -8.69
N ASN A 63 -5.93 10.02 -9.30
CA ASN A 63 -6.08 10.43 -10.70
C ASN A 63 -5.96 9.24 -11.66
N LEU A 64 -5.04 8.29 -11.41
CA LEU A 64 -4.90 7.06 -12.21
C LEU A 64 -6.15 6.19 -12.10
N ARG A 65 -6.69 5.98 -10.89
CA ARG A 65 -7.95 5.26 -10.69
C ARG A 65 -9.12 5.95 -11.42
N ARG A 66 -9.23 7.28 -11.34
CA ARG A 66 -10.27 8.02 -12.08
C ARG A 66 -10.11 7.86 -13.60
N MET A 67 -8.87 7.84 -14.10
CA MET A 67 -8.58 7.59 -15.52
C MET A 67 -9.00 6.16 -15.89
N LEU A 68 -8.67 5.16 -15.08
CA LEU A 68 -9.10 3.77 -15.28
C LEU A 68 -10.61 3.64 -15.32
N THR A 69 -11.32 4.30 -14.40
CA THR A 69 -12.80 4.29 -14.35
C THR A 69 -13.41 4.83 -15.65
N ARG A 70 -12.87 5.93 -16.18
CA ARG A 70 -13.33 6.50 -17.48
C ARG A 70 -13.06 5.56 -18.63
N GLU A 71 -11.86 4.98 -18.68
CA GLU A 71 -11.48 4.01 -19.71
C GLU A 71 -12.41 2.78 -19.71
N LEU A 72 -12.70 2.23 -18.52
CA LEU A 72 -13.64 1.10 -18.38
C LEU A 72 -15.07 1.46 -18.80
N ALA A 73 -15.49 2.70 -18.57
CA ALA A 73 -16.80 3.18 -19.03
C ALA A 73 -16.87 3.32 -20.55
N GLU A 74 -15.82 3.83 -21.18
CA GLU A 74 -15.73 4.01 -22.65
C GLU A 74 -15.64 2.68 -23.39
N LEU A 75 -14.85 1.72 -22.87
CA LEU A 75 -14.69 0.40 -23.45
C LEU A 75 -15.95 -0.48 -23.28
N GLY A 76 -16.76 -0.21 -22.25
CA GLY A 76 -18.01 -0.87 -22.00
C GLY A 76 -17.88 -2.41 -21.95
N PRO A 77 -18.70 -3.16 -22.72
CA PRO A 77 -18.71 -4.63 -22.69
C PRO A 77 -17.47 -5.29 -23.32
N MET A 78 -16.55 -4.52 -23.89
CA MET A 78 -15.31 -5.08 -24.44
C MET A 78 -14.32 -5.53 -23.37
N VAL A 79 -14.47 -5.07 -22.14
CA VAL A 79 -13.63 -5.49 -21.02
C VAL A 79 -14.41 -6.49 -20.18
N ILE A 80 -13.98 -7.74 -20.21
CA ILE A 80 -14.48 -8.79 -19.34
C ILE A 80 -14.01 -8.47 -17.91
N ASN A 81 -14.87 -8.69 -16.90
CA ASN A 81 -14.58 -8.48 -15.47
C ASN A 81 -14.17 -7.05 -15.10
N ARG A 82 -14.74 -6.05 -15.79
CA ARG A 82 -14.50 -4.63 -15.50
C ARG A 82 -14.74 -4.26 -14.04
N GLU A 83 -15.67 -4.92 -13.36
CA GLU A 83 -15.97 -4.70 -11.94
C GLU A 83 -14.81 -5.17 -11.04
N ASP A 84 -14.20 -6.30 -11.37
CA ASP A 84 -13.05 -6.82 -10.62
C ASP A 84 -11.81 -5.95 -10.83
N VAL A 85 -11.59 -5.46 -12.05
CA VAL A 85 -10.50 -4.51 -12.35
C VAL A 85 -10.70 -3.19 -11.59
N LEU A 86 -11.93 -2.69 -11.55
CA LEU A 86 -12.26 -1.46 -10.82
C LEU A 86 -12.09 -1.67 -9.30
N ARG A 87 -12.50 -2.83 -8.77
CA ARG A 87 -12.29 -3.18 -7.37
C ARG A 87 -10.82 -3.21 -7.02
N ALA A 88 -9.99 -3.88 -7.83
CA ALA A 88 -8.55 -3.93 -7.61
C ALA A 88 -7.91 -2.52 -7.60
N ALA A 89 -8.36 -1.62 -8.47
CA ALA A 89 -7.90 -0.23 -8.48
C ALA A 89 -8.29 0.51 -7.20
N TYR A 90 -9.51 0.36 -6.71
CA TYR A 90 -9.92 0.95 -5.41
C TYR A 90 -9.11 0.36 -4.24
N ASP A 91 -8.87 -0.94 -4.25
CA ASP A 91 -8.06 -1.59 -3.22
C ASP A 91 -6.62 -1.06 -3.22
N ILE A 92 -6.03 -0.80 -4.40
CA ILE A 92 -4.69 -0.21 -4.56
C ILE A 92 -4.66 1.26 -4.13
N GLU A 93 -5.68 2.07 -4.48
CA GLU A 93 -5.80 3.47 -4.04
C GLU A 93 -5.85 3.57 -2.52
N GLU A 94 -6.60 2.70 -1.85
CA GLU A 94 -6.74 2.72 -0.41
C GLU A 94 -5.41 2.45 0.32
N ILE A 95 -4.50 1.65 -0.28
CA ILE A 95 -3.14 1.49 0.24
C ILE A 95 -2.40 2.84 0.27
N ALA A 96 -2.50 3.65 -0.80
CA ALA A 96 -1.88 4.97 -0.85
C ALA A 96 -2.41 5.90 0.25
N SER A 97 -3.71 5.84 0.55
CA SER A 97 -4.33 6.62 1.63
C SER A 97 -3.81 6.22 3.00
N TYR A 98 -3.62 4.92 3.28
CA TYR A 98 -3.00 4.47 4.53
C TYR A 98 -1.54 4.90 4.64
N ILE A 99 -0.76 4.83 3.55
CA ILE A 99 0.63 5.31 3.50
C ILE A 99 0.70 6.80 3.82
N SER A 100 -0.11 7.62 3.16
CA SER A 100 -0.19 9.07 3.37
C SER A 100 -0.61 9.41 4.81
N SER A 101 -1.60 8.70 5.32
CA SER A 101 -2.09 8.83 6.69
C SER A 101 -1.01 8.51 7.73
N ALA A 102 -0.20 7.46 7.51
CA ALA A 102 0.92 7.10 8.39
C ALA A 102 2.05 8.15 8.32
N ALA A 103 2.43 8.58 7.12
CA ALA A 103 3.47 9.59 6.91
C ALA A 103 3.14 10.94 7.55
N PHE A 104 1.88 11.40 7.42
CA PHE A 104 1.39 12.61 8.07
C PHE A 104 1.56 12.55 9.59
N ARG A 105 1.23 11.42 10.20
CA ARG A 105 1.36 11.23 11.66
C ARG A 105 2.80 11.17 12.10
N LEU A 106 3.66 10.46 11.35
CA LEU A 106 5.10 10.41 11.62
C LEU A 106 5.73 11.81 11.54
N ALA A 107 5.34 12.64 10.56
CA ALA A 107 5.82 14.02 10.44
C ALA A 107 5.31 14.93 11.57
N GLY A 108 4.08 14.71 12.06
CA GLY A 108 3.51 15.44 13.18
C GLY A 108 4.02 15.00 14.56
N PHE A 109 4.68 13.85 14.65
CA PHE A 109 5.14 13.28 15.91
C PHE A 109 6.51 13.81 16.31
N LYS A 110 6.60 14.51 17.47
CA LYS A 110 7.86 15.01 18.00
C LYS A 110 8.44 14.05 19.04
N LEU A 111 9.49 13.36 18.67
CA LEU A 111 10.25 12.46 19.56
C LEU A 111 11.12 13.26 20.54
N LYS A 112 10.55 13.98 21.51
CA LYS A 112 11.39 14.69 22.50
C LYS A 112 12.05 13.76 23.51
N ASP A 113 11.40 12.68 23.88
CA ASP A 113 11.80 11.82 25.00
C ASP A 113 12.01 10.33 24.65
N PHE A 114 11.71 9.95 23.41
CA PHE A 114 11.65 8.55 22.94
C PHE A 114 12.99 7.94 22.50
N LYS A 115 14.11 8.60 22.71
CA LYS A 115 15.40 8.40 22.01
C LYS A 115 16.07 7.03 22.14
N LYS A 116 15.56 6.07 22.92
CA LYS A 116 16.30 4.80 23.19
C LYS A 116 15.43 3.58 23.48
N THR A 117 14.16 3.52 23.12
CA THR A 117 13.34 2.36 23.46
C THR A 117 13.37 1.29 22.35
N PRO A 118 13.32 -0.01 22.72
CA PRO A 118 13.15 -1.11 21.77
C PRO A 118 11.91 -0.94 20.87
N LEU A 119 10.88 -0.23 21.36
CA LEU A 119 9.64 0.09 20.64
C LEU A 119 9.86 0.77 19.29
N LEU A 120 10.81 1.71 19.20
CA LEU A 120 11.10 2.38 17.92
C LEU A 120 11.69 1.41 16.88
N LYS A 121 12.52 0.47 17.32
CA LYS A 121 13.05 -0.56 16.44
C LYS A 121 11.94 -1.48 15.92
N ASP A 122 11.03 -1.87 16.83
CA ASP A 122 9.90 -2.72 16.47
C ASP A 122 8.96 -1.98 15.50
N LEU A 123 8.70 -0.68 15.71
CA LEU A 123 7.93 0.15 14.79
C LEU A 123 8.56 0.20 13.40
N GLY A 124 9.88 0.43 13.32
CA GLY A 124 10.60 0.40 12.04
C GLY A 124 10.43 -0.94 11.32
N SER A 125 10.56 -2.05 12.07
CA SER A 125 10.39 -3.41 11.51
C SER A 125 8.99 -3.64 10.93
N VAL A 126 7.93 -3.15 11.58
CA VAL A 126 6.55 -3.26 11.07
C VAL A 126 6.38 -2.45 9.79
N ILE A 127 6.93 -1.22 9.75
CA ILE A 127 6.91 -0.38 8.54
C ILE A 127 7.61 -1.09 7.38
N ASP A 128 8.81 -1.64 7.60
CA ASP A 128 9.58 -2.32 6.57
C ASP A 128 8.84 -3.55 6.01
N LEU A 129 8.20 -4.35 6.87
CA LEU A 129 7.38 -5.49 6.43
C LEU A 129 6.17 -5.04 5.59
N ALA A 130 5.48 -3.99 6.00
CA ALA A 130 4.34 -3.47 5.25
C ALA A 130 4.78 -2.89 3.90
N VAL A 131 5.93 -2.24 3.83
CA VAL A 131 6.55 -1.77 2.56
C VAL A 131 6.94 -2.95 1.66
N GLU A 132 7.47 -4.03 2.23
CA GLU A 132 7.75 -5.27 1.47
C GLU A 132 6.46 -5.86 0.86
N MET A 133 5.32 -5.79 1.56
CA MET A 133 4.04 -6.23 1.00
C MET A 133 3.62 -5.41 -0.23
N VAL A 134 3.79 -4.09 -0.19
CA VAL A 134 3.52 -3.23 -1.37
C VAL A 134 4.45 -3.58 -2.53
N TYR A 135 5.71 -3.87 -2.24
CA TYR A 135 6.65 -4.35 -3.27
C TYR A 135 6.16 -5.65 -3.91
N ARG A 136 5.74 -6.65 -3.10
CA ARG A 136 5.19 -7.92 -3.61
C ARG A 136 3.90 -7.72 -4.38
N LEU A 137 3.02 -6.84 -3.93
CA LEU A 137 1.79 -6.50 -4.66
C LEU A 137 2.11 -5.94 -6.05
N ASN A 138 3.10 -5.06 -6.16
CA ASN A 138 3.54 -4.53 -7.46
C ASN A 138 4.06 -5.65 -8.38
N GLU A 139 4.77 -6.65 -7.85
CA GLU A 139 5.17 -7.83 -8.62
C GLU A 139 3.96 -8.65 -9.10
N VAL A 140 2.94 -8.85 -8.25
CA VAL A 140 1.68 -9.54 -8.61
C VAL A 140 0.96 -8.81 -9.75
N VAL A 141 0.81 -7.49 -9.66
CA VAL A 141 0.17 -6.67 -10.71
C VAL A 141 0.95 -6.74 -12.02
N ARG A 142 2.28 -6.72 -11.97
CA ARG A 142 3.12 -6.88 -13.17
C ARG A 142 3.00 -8.25 -13.77
N ALA A 143 2.98 -9.30 -12.96
CA ALA A 143 2.84 -10.67 -13.42
C ALA A 143 1.51 -10.90 -14.13
N LEU A 144 0.44 -10.21 -13.74
CA LEU A 144 -0.90 -10.34 -14.32
C LEU A 144 -0.92 -10.13 -15.85
N THR A 145 -0.07 -9.24 -16.38
CA THR A 145 0.00 -8.97 -17.82
C THR A 145 0.91 -9.93 -18.57
N ILE A 146 1.84 -10.59 -17.89
CA ILE A 146 2.87 -11.45 -18.50
C ILE A 146 2.43 -12.92 -18.40
N ASN A 147 2.05 -13.32 -17.20
CA ASN A 147 1.65 -14.71 -16.88
C ASN A 147 0.67 -14.68 -15.69
N PRO A 148 -0.65 -14.74 -15.91
CA PRO A 148 -1.64 -14.72 -14.85
C PRO A 148 -1.46 -15.81 -13.79
N SER A 149 -1.02 -17.01 -14.17
CA SER A 149 -0.74 -18.09 -13.20
C SER A 149 0.37 -17.72 -12.22
N LEU A 150 1.41 -17.03 -12.68
CA LEU A 150 2.47 -16.51 -11.82
C LEU A 150 1.95 -15.46 -10.83
N ALA A 151 1.00 -14.61 -11.23
CA ALA A 151 0.37 -13.65 -10.33
C ALA A 151 -0.30 -14.36 -9.14
N ILE A 152 -1.01 -15.45 -9.39
CA ILE A 152 -1.65 -16.26 -8.34
C ILE A 152 -0.61 -16.84 -7.37
N ASP A 153 0.49 -17.41 -7.88
CA ASP A 153 1.54 -17.97 -7.04
C ASP A 153 2.21 -16.93 -6.14
N LEU A 154 2.45 -15.73 -6.68
CA LEU A 154 3.07 -14.63 -5.94
C LEU A 154 2.21 -14.11 -4.79
N THR A 155 0.87 -14.21 -4.88
CA THR A 155 -0.05 -13.78 -3.82
C THR A 155 0.19 -14.53 -2.50
N GLN A 156 0.64 -15.79 -2.55
CA GLN A 156 0.95 -16.56 -1.34
C GLN A 156 2.06 -15.94 -0.49
N SER A 157 2.98 -15.21 -1.11
CA SER A 157 4.04 -14.50 -0.38
C SER A 157 3.48 -13.32 0.43
N ILE A 158 2.49 -12.60 -0.11
CA ILE A 158 1.81 -11.49 0.56
C ILE A 158 1.09 -11.98 1.82
N GLN A 159 0.33 -13.08 1.72
CA GLN A 159 -0.37 -13.65 2.86
C GLN A 159 0.57 -14.08 4.01
N LYS A 160 1.79 -14.52 3.68
CA LYS A 160 2.78 -14.88 4.72
C LYS A 160 3.32 -13.64 5.44
N ILE A 161 3.56 -12.55 4.72
CA ILE A 161 4.09 -11.32 5.30
C ILE A 161 2.99 -10.62 6.13
N GLU A 162 1.75 -10.62 5.65
CA GLU A 162 0.61 -10.06 6.39
C GLU A 162 0.50 -10.67 7.79
N ARG A 163 0.58 -12.00 7.94
CA ARG A 163 0.58 -12.66 9.24
C ARG A 163 1.72 -12.19 10.15
N GLN A 164 2.89 -11.89 9.57
CA GLN A 164 4.02 -11.37 10.34
C GLN A 164 3.77 -9.92 10.80
N VAL A 165 3.14 -9.09 9.95
CA VAL A 165 2.73 -7.72 10.30
C VAL A 165 1.70 -7.77 11.43
N ASP A 166 0.68 -8.61 11.30
CA ASP A 166 -0.39 -8.78 12.31
C ASP A 166 0.17 -9.23 13.66
N ASP A 167 1.05 -10.23 13.68
CA ASP A 167 1.72 -10.70 14.90
C ASP A 167 2.57 -9.58 15.55
N GLN A 168 3.32 -8.83 14.75
CA GLN A 168 4.13 -7.72 15.25
C GLN A 168 3.26 -6.55 15.72
N TYR A 169 2.18 -6.22 15.01
CA TYR A 169 1.20 -5.21 15.41
C TYR A 169 0.62 -5.52 16.80
N ARG A 170 0.16 -6.75 17.04
CA ARG A 170 -0.38 -7.19 18.32
C ARG A 170 0.67 -7.08 19.42
N ALA A 171 1.88 -7.59 19.18
CA ALA A 171 2.96 -7.53 20.17
C ALA A 171 3.37 -6.09 20.49
N LEU A 172 3.50 -5.24 19.48
CA LEU A 172 3.89 -3.84 19.65
C LEU A 172 2.80 -3.03 20.36
N THR A 173 1.52 -3.28 20.08
CA THR A 173 0.40 -2.65 20.77
C THR A 173 0.43 -2.96 22.28
N LEU A 174 0.69 -4.21 22.67
CA LEU A 174 0.81 -4.59 24.08
C LEU A 174 2.03 -3.93 24.74
N LYS A 175 3.16 -3.85 24.06
CA LYS A 175 4.36 -3.16 24.55
C LYS A 175 4.11 -1.66 24.77
N LEU A 176 3.44 -0.99 23.83
CA LEU A 176 3.08 0.42 24.00
C LEU A 176 2.29 0.67 25.28
N LEU A 177 1.30 -0.20 25.56
CA LEU A 177 0.45 -0.09 26.74
C LEU A 177 1.19 -0.40 28.05
N SER A 178 2.24 -1.22 28.02
CA SER A 178 2.98 -1.64 29.21
C SER A 178 4.24 -0.82 29.51
N GLU A 179 4.84 -0.19 28.49
CA GLU A 179 6.14 0.48 28.63
C GLU A 179 6.04 2.01 28.63
N LEU A 180 4.89 2.57 28.19
CA LEU A 180 4.71 4.02 28.08
C LEU A 180 3.73 4.55 29.14
N ASP A 181 4.19 5.55 29.90
CA ASP A 181 3.37 6.24 30.91
C ASP A 181 2.52 7.38 30.31
N SER A 182 2.93 7.90 29.15
CA SER A 182 2.27 9.02 28.50
C SER A 182 1.11 8.54 27.62
N PHE A 183 -0.13 8.79 28.05
CA PHE A 183 -1.32 8.48 27.26
C PHE A 183 -1.29 9.09 25.85
N LYS A 184 -0.75 10.33 25.73
CA LYS A 184 -0.63 11.01 24.43
C LYS A 184 0.31 10.26 23.47
N GLU A 185 1.44 9.76 23.97
CA GLU A 185 2.41 9.01 23.19
C GLU A 185 1.85 7.65 22.78
N VAL A 186 1.20 6.94 23.70
CA VAL A 186 0.50 5.68 23.43
C VAL A 186 -0.53 5.88 22.31
N LEU A 187 -1.35 6.93 22.40
CA LEU A 187 -2.40 7.20 21.42
C LEU A 187 -1.83 7.46 20.02
N VAL A 188 -0.80 8.32 19.92
CA VAL A 188 -0.20 8.67 18.62
C VAL A 188 0.52 7.48 18.00
N LEU A 189 1.31 6.74 18.79
CA LEU A 189 2.03 5.57 18.27
C LEU A 189 1.07 4.44 17.88
N LYS A 190 0.03 4.21 18.69
CA LYS A 190 -1.01 3.25 18.34
C LYS A 190 -1.68 3.59 17.01
N ASP A 191 -2.04 4.87 16.80
CA ASP A 191 -2.66 5.31 15.54
C ASP A 191 -1.72 5.14 14.33
N ILE A 192 -0.40 5.40 14.49
CA ILE A 192 0.59 5.15 13.44
C ILE A 192 0.66 3.66 13.09
N ILE A 193 0.79 2.80 14.10
CA ILE A 193 0.91 1.34 13.89
C ILE A 193 -0.35 0.79 13.23
N GLU A 194 -1.52 1.27 13.64
CA GLU A 194 -2.82 0.87 13.08
C GLU A 194 -2.94 1.27 11.60
N ARG A 195 -2.37 2.44 11.17
CA ARG A 195 -2.32 2.78 9.75
C ARG A 195 -1.40 1.87 8.95
N VAL A 196 -0.29 1.45 9.53
CA VAL A 196 0.65 0.53 8.88
C VAL A 196 0.06 -0.88 8.76
N GLU A 197 -0.65 -1.35 9.78
CA GLU A 197 -1.37 -2.63 9.73
C GLU A 197 -2.51 -2.59 8.71
N ASN A 198 -3.34 -1.55 8.71
CA ASN A 198 -4.39 -1.38 7.69
C ASN A 198 -3.83 -1.32 6.26
N MET A 199 -2.63 -0.73 6.07
CA MET A 199 -1.92 -0.77 4.78
C MET A 199 -1.59 -2.20 4.37
N ALA A 200 -1.13 -3.03 5.30
CA ALA A 200 -0.81 -4.43 5.05
C ALA A 200 -2.07 -5.26 4.73
N ASP A 201 -3.12 -5.11 5.52
CA ASP A 201 -4.43 -5.73 5.28
C ASP A 201 -4.97 -5.37 3.89
N GLN A 202 -4.84 -4.11 3.50
CA GLN A 202 -5.31 -3.66 2.21
C GLN A 202 -4.47 -4.21 1.05
N CYS A 203 -3.15 -4.44 1.26
CA CYS A 203 -2.32 -5.14 0.28
C CYS A 203 -2.81 -6.57 0.04
N LEU A 204 -3.24 -7.29 1.09
CA LEU A 204 -3.79 -8.63 0.94
C LEU A 204 -5.11 -8.60 0.16
N LYS A 205 -6.03 -7.68 0.49
CA LYS A 205 -7.30 -7.51 -0.24
C LYS A 205 -7.08 -7.19 -1.73
N ALA A 206 -6.14 -6.29 -2.03
CA ALA A 206 -5.77 -5.97 -3.41
C ALA A 206 -5.21 -7.19 -4.15
N ALA A 207 -4.36 -7.99 -3.50
CA ALA A 207 -3.81 -9.21 -4.08
C ALA A 207 -4.90 -10.26 -4.36
N ASP A 208 -5.91 -10.39 -3.48
CA ASP A 208 -7.07 -11.26 -3.69
C ASP A 208 -7.91 -10.78 -4.88
N SER A 209 -8.17 -9.47 -5.00
CA SER A 209 -8.88 -8.88 -6.15
C SER A 209 -8.14 -9.15 -7.46
N ILE A 210 -6.79 -9.04 -7.46
CA ILE A 210 -5.95 -9.35 -8.64
C ILE A 210 -5.97 -10.85 -8.96
N THR A 211 -6.03 -11.72 -7.93
CA THR A 211 -6.16 -13.17 -8.14
C THR A 211 -7.45 -13.52 -8.86
N ILE A 212 -8.57 -12.87 -8.53
CA ILE A 212 -9.86 -13.05 -9.24
C ILE A 212 -9.72 -12.66 -10.71
N ILE A 213 -9.07 -11.55 -11.00
CA ILE A 213 -8.77 -11.12 -12.38
C ILE A 213 -7.93 -12.18 -13.09
N ALA A 214 -6.85 -12.67 -12.44
CA ALA A 214 -5.93 -13.65 -13.01
C ALA A 214 -6.61 -14.96 -13.38
N LEU A 215 -7.56 -15.44 -12.55
CA LEU A 215 -8.34 -16.66 -12.79
C LEU A 215 -9.29 -16.54 -13.99
N SER A 216 -9.61 -15.33 -14.41
CA SER A 216 -10.53 -15.04 -15.51
C SER A 216 -9.83 -14.72 -16.84
N LEU A 217 -8.50 -14.67 -16.83
CA LEU A 217 -7.66 -14.38 -17.99
C LEU A 217 -7.11 -15.60 -18.66
#